data_fae454a2b4adf6549f21b7a2e044060f
#
_entry.id   fae454a2b4adf6549f21b7a2e044060f
#
_cell.length_a   1.000
_cell.length_b   1.000
_cell.length_c   1.000
_cell.angle_alpha   90.00
_cell.angle_beta   90.00
_cell.angle_gamma   90.00
#
_symmetry.space_group_name_H-M   'P 1'
#
loop_
_entity.id
_entity.type
_entity.pdbx_description
1 polymer ?
#
loop_
_entity_poly.entity_id
_entity_poly.type
_entity_poly.pdbx_seq_one_letter_code
_entity_poly.pdbx_strand_id
1 'polypeptide(L)'
;MTGIKATPEMIHDRLYHITKAVISILEAHNMPYSIAYGTLLGAVRHQGFIPWDDDFDLWLFDDTYDEAIEYLRNELPDDMFLEDAKSEPLYFHAWAHVKDINSVTTHARYPQDDLYQHKGLHVDLYRCKKMKESEWWEFVDEENRKYIERRKAKGLISDEEYCVRMERLRADIKAHSTFEGDPGKVIMGFMSERKYIEEEGLFPLVKYKFDDSEFYGFKGADIVLSAFYGDYMTLPPVENREPIHSEVLFI
;
A
#
# COMPACT_ATOMS: atom_id res chain seq x y z
N MET A 1 -28.13 -5.76 -1.84
CA MET A 1 -28.07 -5.76 -0.35
C MET A 1 -28.38 -4.36 0.10
N THR A 2 -29.24 -4.19 1.10
CA THR A 2 -29.51 -2.88 1.69
C THR A 2 -28.47 -2.63 2.77
N GLY A 3 -27.36 -1.96 2.41
CA GLY A 3 -26.33 -1.56 3.36
C GLY A 3 -26.62 -0.17 3.95
N ILE A 4 -25.95 0.14 5.05
CA ILE A 4 -25.95 1.47 5.67
C ILE A 4 -24.77 2.25 5.06
N LYS A 5 -25.05 3.43 4.49
CA LYS A 5 -23.99 4.30 3.99
C LYS A 5 -23.12 4.76 5.15
N ALA A 6 -21.82 4.51 5.03
CA ALA A 6 -20.85 4.84 6.07
C ALA A 6 -20.60 6.36 6.16
N THR A 7 -20.40 6.84 7.39
CA THR A 7 -19.80 8.17 7.62
C THR A 7 -18.29 8.05 7.67
N PRO A 8 -17.54 9.15 7.52
CA PRO A 8 -16.08 9.11 7.68
C PRO A 8 -15.62 8.50 8.99
N GLU A 9 -16.29 8.80 10.11
CA GLU A 9 -15.98 8.24 11.42
C GLU A 9 -16.18 6.71 11.44
N MET A 10 -17.25 6.20 10.84
CA MET A 10 -17.50 4.76 10.74
C MET A 10 -16.42 4.06 9.89
N ILE A 11 -15.95 4.72 8.83
CA ILE A 11 -14.87 4.22 7.98
C ILE A 11 -13.57 4.14 8.79
N HIS A 12 -13.19 5.22 9.46
CA HIS A 12 -12.00 5.28 10.31
C HIS A 12 -12.04 4.23 11.42
N ASP A 13 -13.16 4.09 12.14
CA ASP A 13 -13.33 3.09 13.19
C ASP A 13 -13.13 1.67 12.64
N ARG A 14 -13.65 1.40 11.43
CA ARG A 14 -13.51 0.08 10.81
C ARG A 14 -12.10 -0.20 10.32
N LEU A 15 -11.47 0.75 9.63
CA LEU A 15 -10.06 0.64 9.22
C LEU A 15 -9.15 0.45 10.43
N TYR A 16 -9.41 1.18 11.50
CA TYR A 16 -8.66 1.08 12.75
C TYR A 16 -8.81 -0.30 13.41
N HIS A 17 -10.02 -0.89 13.37
CA HIS A 17 -10.26 -2.25 13.83
C HIS A 17 -9.44 -3.27 13.04
N ILE A 18 -9.44 -3.19 11.69
CA ILE A 18 -8.64 -4.06 10.82
C ILE A 18 -7.15 -3.89 11.13
N THR A 19 -6.70 -2.64 11.20
CA THR A 19 -5.29 -2.30 11.47
C THR A 19 -4.80 -2.88 12.79
N LYS A 20 -5.59 -2.75 13.87
CA LYS A 20 -5.20 -3.31 15.18
C LYS A 20 -5.08 -4.82 15.15
N ALA A 21 -5.95 -5.53 14.43
CA ALA A 21 -5.85 -6.97 14.25
C ALA A 21 -4.58 -7.35 13.47
N VAL A 22 -4.32 -6.69 12.34
CA VAL A 22 -3.12 -6.91 11.53
C VAL A 22 -1.86 -6.68 12.34
N ILE A 23 -1.73 -5.52 12.99
CA ILE A 23 -0.55 -5.15 13.77
C ILE A 23 -0.34 -6.07 14.97
N SER A 24 -1.41 -6.49 15.64
CA SER A 24 -1.33 -7.45 16.76
C SER A 24 -0.69 -8.78 16.31
N ILE A 25 -1.06 -9.28 15.15
CA ILE A 25 -0.47 -10.51 14.58
C ILE A 25 0.99 -10.27 14.21
N LEU A 26 1.31 -9.18 13.51
CA LEU A 26 2.69 -8.85 13.12
C LEU A 26 3.60 -8.72 14.36
N GLU A 27 3.16 -8.02 15.40
CA GLU A 27 3.94 -7.83 16.63
C GLU A 27 4.10 -9.15 17.42
N ALA A 28 3.07 -10.01 17.46
CA ALA A 28 3.14 -11.32 18.12
C ALA A 28 4.22 -12.23 17.50
N HIS A 29 4.44 -12.11 16.21
CA HIS A 29 5.45 -12.86 15.46
C HIS A 29 6.76 -12.10 15.24
N ASN A 30 6.93 -10.92 15.85
CA ASN A 30 8.09 -10.03 15.67
C ASN A 30 8.34 -9.65 14.20
N MET A 31 7.29 -9.54 13.39
CA MET A 31 7.38 -9.09 12.01
C MET A 31 7.50 -7.56 11.97
N PRO A 32 8.62 -7.01 11.47
CA PRO A 32 8.80 -5.57 11.41
C PRO A 32 7.87 -4.96 10.36
N TYR A 33 7.29 -3.81 10.69
CA TYR A 33 6.45 -3.01 9.79
C TYR A 33 6.68 -1.51 10.02
N SER A 34 6.28 -0.72 9.06
CA SER A 34 6.15 0.74 9.20
C SER A 34 4.79 1.18 8.66
N ILE A 35 4.11 2.08 9.36
CA ILE A 35 3.00 2.82 8.74
C ILE A 35 3.52 3.60 7.53
N ALA A 36 2.70 3.74 6.49
CA ALA A 36 3.11 4.18 5.18
C ALA A 36 2.30 5.38 4.68
N TYR A 37 2.78 6.07 3.68
CA TYR A 37 2.08 7.09 2.88
C TYR A 37 1.16 8.05 3.68
N GLY A 38 -0.14 8.07 3.34
CA GLY A 38 -1.18 8.85 4.00
C GLY A 38 -1.30 8.55 5.49
N THR A 39 -1.15 7.29 5.87
CA THR A 39 -1.16 6.86 7.27
C THR A 39 0.00 7.44 8.09
N LEU A 40 1.24 7.41 7.55
CA LEU A 40 2.39 8.04 8.21
C LEU A 40 2.21 9.57 8.30
N LEU A 41 1.69 10.20 7.24
CA LEU A 41 1.37 11.61 7.23
C LEU A 41 0.30 11.96 8.27
N GLY A 42 -0.73 11.12 8.39
CA GLY A 42 -1.77 11.23 9.41
C GLY A 42 -1.19 11.17 10.83
N ALA A 43 -0.35 10.18 11.11
CA ALA A 43 0.33 10.04 12.39
C ALA A 43 1.16 11.30 12.76
N VAL A 44 1.95 11.82 11.83
CA VAL A 44 2.85 12.96 12.06
C VAL A 44 2.07 14.27 12.18
N ARG A 45 1.11 14.53 11.29
CA ARG A 45 0.43 15.82 11.19
C ARG A 45 -0.84 15.91 12.02
N HIS A 46 -1.61 14.80 12.15
CA HIS A 46 -2.92 14.78 12.79
C HIS A 46 -2.96 13.95 14.08
N GLN A 47 -1.94 13.11 14.32
CA GLN A 47 -1.88 12.11 15.39
C GLN A 47 -3.02 11.07 15.29
N GLY A 48 -3.47 10.76 14.07
CA GLY A 48 -4.57 9.89 13.72
C GLY A 48 -4.82 9.95 12.23
N PHE A 49 -6.01 9.55 11.80
CA PHE A 49 -6.40 9.65 10.39
C PHE A 49 -6.38 11.11 9.88
N ILE A 50 -6.01 11.28 8.63
CA ILE A 50 -6.32 12.52 7.91
C ILE A 50 -7.84 12.57 7.73
N PRO A 51 -8.55 13.68 8.06
CA PRO A 51 -10.02 13.69 8.18
C PRO A 51 -10.81 13.29 6.93
N TRP A 52 -10.18 13.35 5.75
CA TRP A 52 -10.79 12.97 4.46
C TRP A 52 -10.19 11.71 3.85
N ASP A 53 -9.26 11.05 4.54
CA ASP A 53 -8.61 9.82 4.12
C ASP A 53 -9.47 8.60 4.49
N ASP A 54 -9.51 7.60 3.63
CA ASP A 54 -10.37 6.43 3.80
C ASP A 54 -9.64 5.12 3.45
N ASP A 55 -8.30 5.13 3.61
CA ASP A 55 -7.41 3.98 3.51
C ASP A 55 -6.45 3.88 4.69
N PHE A 56 -5.73 2.77 4.80
CA PHE A 56 -4.66 2.56 5.77
C PHE A 56 -3.55 1.72 5.15
N ASP A 57 -2.34 2.24 5.19
CA ASP A 57 -1.20 1.69 4.49
C ASP A 57 -0.12 1.21 5.45
N LEU A 58 0.42 0.02 5.19
CA LEU A 58 1.59 -0.52 5.86
C LEU A 58 2.69 -0.88 4.86
N TRP A 59 3.92 -0.56 5.21
CA TRP A 59 5.11 -1.16 4.59
C TRP A 59 5.58 -2.35 5.40
N LEU A 60 5.62 -3.53 4.77
CA LEU A 60 6.26 -4.72 5.27
C LEU A 60 7.59 -4.91 4.54
N PHE A 61 8.65 -5.27 5.27
CA PHE A 61 9.99 -5.41 4.69
C PHE A 61 10.10 -6.69 3.87
N ASP A 62 10.75 -6.59 2.70
CA ASP A 62 10.81 -7.65 1.68
C ASP A 62 11.34 -8.98 2.21
N ASP A 63 12.33 -8.95 3.11
CA ASP A 63 12.97 -10.13 3.72
C ASP A 63 12.05 -10.93 4.65
N THR A 64 11.01 -10.30 5.20
CA THR A 64 10.02 -10.93 6.09
C THR A 64 8.59 -10.92 5.53
N TYR A 65 8.37 -10.34 4.37
CA TYR A 65 7.05 -10.11 3.79
C TYR A 65 6.22 -11.39 3.64
N ASP A 66 6.81 -12.41 3.00
CA ASP A 66 6.07 -13.64 2.69
C ASP A 66 5.71 -14.40 3.97
N GLU A 67 6.56 -14.36 4.99
CA GLU A 67 6.29 -14.95 6.30
C GLU A 67 5.16 -14.18 7.03
N ALA A 68 5.21 -12.85 7.02
CA ALA A 68 4.17 -12.01 7.60
C ALA A 68 2.79 -12.25 6.94
N ILE A 69 2.73 -12.39 5.62
CA ILE A 69 1.51 -12.70 4.87
C ILE A 69 0.95 -14.08 5.27
N GLU A 70 1.79 -15.09 5.50
CA GLU A 70 1.30 -16.41 5.93
C GLU A 70 0.77 -16.38 7.38
N TYR A 71 1.37 -15.62 8.31
CA TYR A 71 0.79 -15.42 9.65
C TYR A 71 -0.58 -14.75 9.56
N LEU A 72 -0.70 -13.68 8.81
CA LEU A 72 -1.99 -13.00 8.60
C LEU A 72 -3.03 -13.94 7.99
N ARG A 73 -2.66 -14.74 6.98
CA ARG A 73 -3.56 -15.70 6.35
C ARG A 73 -4.18 -16.70 7.34
N ASN A 74 -3.41 -17.10 8.34
CA ASN A 74 -3.82 -18.15 9.28
C ASN A 74 -4.47 -17.63 10.56
N GLU A 75 -4.26 -16.36 10.91
CA GLU A 75 -4.61 -15.84 12.25
C GLU A 75 -5.58 -14.65 12.23
N LEU A 76 -5.95 -14.13 11.03
CA LEU A 76 -6.95 -13.05 10.94
C LEU A 76 -8.29 -13.50 11.53
N PRO A 77 -9.03 -12.60 12.23
CA PRO A 77 -10.40 -12.83 12.65
C PRO A 77 -11.35 -13.16 11.50
N ASP A 78 -12.45 -13.86 11.81
CA ASP A 78 -13.44 -14.32 10.81
C ASP A 78 -14.15 -13.19 10.05
N ASP A 79 -14.10 -11.96 10.54
CA ASP A 79 -14.67 -10.78 9.89
C ASP A 79 -13.69 -10.07 8.92
N MET A 80 -12.53 -10.69 8.68
CA MET A 80 -11.48 -10.18 7.80
C MET A 80 -11.03 -11.25 6.81
N PHE A 81 -10.50 -10.80 5.67
CA PHE A 81 -10.02 -11.67 4.60
C PHE A 81 -8.69 -11.16 4.05
N LEU A 82 -7.67 -12.04 4.04
CA LEU A 82 -6.41 -11.75 3.34
C LEU A 82 -6.59 -11.98 1.85
N GLU A 83 -6.49 -10.91 1.08
CA GLU A 83 -6.62 -10.92 -0.37
C GLU A 83 -5.26 -10.73 -1.04
N ASP A 84 -4.89 -11.72 -1.83
CA ASP A 84 -3.68 -11.75 -2.67
C ASP A 84 -3.87 -12.68 -3.87
N ALA A 85 -2.80 -12.93 -4.63
CA ALA A 85 -2.84 -13.81 -5.79
C ALA A 85 -3.12 -15.29 -5.47
N LYS A 86 -3.04 -15.73 -4.20
CA LYS A 86 -3.39 -17.10 -3.78
C LYS A 86 -4.87 -17.22 -3.44
N SER A 87 -5.47 -16.18 -2.88
CA SER A 87 -6.83 -16.17 -2.35
C SER A 87 -7.86 -15.65 -3.36
N GLU A 88 -7.46 -14.71 -4.27
CA GLU A 88 -8.34 -14.11 -5.27
C GLU A 88 -7.84 -14.41 -6.69
N PRO A 89 -8.59 -15.20 -7.50
CA PRO A 89 -8.15 -15.61 -8.83
C PRO A 89 -7.86 -14.46 -9.80
N LEU A 90 -8.58 -13.35 -9.68
CA LEU A 90 -8.41 -12.18 -10.54
C LEU A 90 -7.40 -11.17 -10.00
N TYR A 91 -6.82 -11.43 -8.83
CA TYR A 91 -5.91 -10.50 -8.17
C TYR A 91 -4.69 -10.16 -9.03
N PHE A 92 -4.41 -8.88 -9.22
CA PHE A 92 -3.34 -8.41 -10.09
C PHE A 92 -2.32 -7.49 -9.40
N HIS A 93 -2.63 -7.03 -8.17
CA HIS A 93 -1.70 -6.18 -7.43
C HIS A 93 -0.42 -6.93 -7.02
N ALA A 94 0.64 -6.17 -6.75
CA ALA A 94 1.92 -6.71 -6.31
C ALA A 94 2.03 -6.84 -4.77
N TRP A 95 1.06 -6.29 -4.05
CA TRP A 95 0.95 -6.30 -2.59
C TRP A 95 -0.35 -6.97 -2.16
N ALA A 96 -0.49 -7.30 -0.91
CA ALA A 96 -1.70 -7.92 -0.38
C ALA A 96 -2.61 -6.88 0.29
N HIS A 97 -3.89 -7.23 0.44
CA HIS A 97 -4.87 -6.48 1.22
C HIS A 97 -5.40 -7.34 2.39
N VAL A 98 -5.70 -6.69 3.52
CA VAL A 98 -6.59 -7.29 4.52
C VAL A 98 -7.92 -6.56 4.44
N LYS A 99 -8.95 -7.26 3.96
CA LYS A 99 -10.28 -6.71 3.71
C LYS A 99 -11.27 -7.00 4.82
N ASP A 100 -12.15 -6.04 5.06
CA ASP A 100 -13.37 -6.23 5.83
C ASP A 100 -14.41 -6.99 5.00
N ILE A 101 -14.99 -8.06 5.54
CA ILE A 101 -16.05 -8.80 4.83
C ILE A 101 -17.45 -8.24 5.07
N ASN A 102 -17.60 -7.28 5.98
CA ASN A 102 -18.86 -6.67 6.37
C ASN A 102 -19.08 -5.28 5.76
N SER A 103 -18.28 -4.90 4.77
CA SER A 103 -18.45 -3.67 4.01
C SER A 103 -18.32 -3.90 2.50
N VAL A 104 -18.82 -2.93 1.74
CA VAL A 104 -18.68 -2.88 0.28
C VAL A 104 -18.26 -1.48 -0.10
N THR A 105 -17.17 -1.37 -0.84
CA THR A 105 -16.66 -0.11 -1.38
C THR A 105 -16.87 -0.06 -2.88
N THR A 106 -17.01 1.16 -3.42
CA THR A 106 -16.93 1.42 -4.86
C THR A 106 -15.68 2.23 -5.13
N HIS A 107 -14.79 1.70 -5.97
CA HIS A 107 -13.49 2.27 -6.22
C HIS A 107 -13.41 2.84 -7.65
N ALA A 108 -13.42 4.16 -7.81
CA ALA A 108 -13.35 4.79 -9.13
C ALA A 108 -11.99 4.59 -9.81
N ARG A 109 -10.91 4.51 -9.03
CA ARG A 109 -9.52 4.39 -9.54
C ARG A 109 -9.19 2.98 -10.04
N TYR A 110 -9.75 1.95 -9.40
CA TYR A 110 -9.49 0.55 -9.73
C TYR A 110 -10.82 -0.22 -9.94
N PRO A 111 -11.58 0.08 -10.99
CA PRO A 111 -12.89 -0.56 -11.22
C PRO A 111 -12.78 -2.08 -11.41
N GLN A 112 -11.59 -2.63 -11.66
CA GLN A 112 -11.35 -4.06 -11.74
C GLN A 112 -11.47 -4.76 -10.39
N ASP A 113 -11.31 -4.05 -9.28
CA ASP A 113 -11.48 -4.58 -7.93
C ASP A 113 -12.94 -4.93 -7.64
N ASP A 114 -13.88 -4.37 -8.43
CA ASP A 114 -15.30 -4.76 -8.41
C ASP A 114 -15.54 -6.21 -8.86
N LEU A 115 -14.54 -6.85 -9.47
CA LEU A 115 -14.58 -8.26 -9.87
C LEU A 115 -14.14 -9.21 -8.75
N TYR A 116 -13.54 -8.69 -7.67
CA TYR A 116 -13.05 -9.51 -6.56
C TYR A 116 -14.19 -10.04 -5.69
N GLN A 117 -13.91 -11.14 -5.00
CA GLN A 117 -14.87 -11.80 -4.12
C GLN A 117 -15.29 -10.89 -2.96
N HIS A 118 -14.33 -10.21 -2.34
CA HIS A 118 -14.59 -9.28 -1.25
C HIS A 118 -14.29 -7.84 -1.69
N LYS A 119 -15.23 -6.94 -1.45
CA LYS A 119 -15.19 -5.54 -1.89
C LYS A 119 -15.14 -4.57 -0.73
N GLY A 120 -14.76 -5.05 0.44
CA GLY A 120 -14.78 -4.24 1.66
C GLY A 120 -13.63 -3.25 1.77
N LEU A 121 -13.75 -2.36 2.77
CA LEU A 121 -12.64 -1.54 3.25
C LEU A 121 -11.42 -2.43 3.50
N HIS A 122 -10.23 -1.90 3.28
CA HIS A 122 -9.01 -2.69 3.43
C HIS A 122 -7.83 -1.89 3.97
N VAL A 123 -6.88 -2.65 4.47
CA VAL A 123 -5.53 -2.20 4.80
C VAL A 123 -4.59 -2.73 3.73
N ASP A 124 -3.81 -1.85 3.13
CA ASP A 124 -2.79 -2.19 2.13
C ASP A 124 -1.49 -2.64 2.79
N LEU A 125 -0.92 -3.73 2.28
CA LEU A 125 0.32 -4.33 2.78
C LEU A 125 1.40 -4.26 1.68
N TYR A 126 2.05 -3.12 1.55
CA TYR A 126 3.06 -2.88 0.52
C TYR A 126 4.42 -3.49 0.89
N ARG A 127 5.15 -4.00 -0.11
CA ARG A 127 6.55 -4.39 0.08
C ARG A 127 7.45 -3.16 0.12
N CYS A 128 8.34 -3.13 1.09
CA CYS A 128 9.44 -2.18 1.17
C CYS A 128 10.76 -2.94 1.04
N LYS A 129 11.53 -2.66 -0.02
CA LYS A 129 12.74 -3.41 -0.34
C LYS A 129 13.99 -2.57 -0.15
N LYS A 130 14.93 -3.10 0.66
CA LYS A 130 16.29 -2.59 0.77
C LYS A 130 17.13 -3.13 -0.38
N MET A 131 17.81 -2.24 -1.11
CA MET A 131 18.63 -2.61 -2.26
C MET A 131 19.75 -1.59 -2.50
N LYS A 132 20.66 -1.91 -3.40
CA LYS A 132 21.62 -0.92 -3.93
C LYS A 132 20.92 0.01 -4.92
N GLU A 133 21.32 1.26 -4.94
CA GLU A 133 20.75 2.24 -5.89
C GLU A 133 20.97 1.83 -7.36
N SER A 134 22.11 1.19 -7.65
CA SER A 134 22.41 0.66 -8.98
C SER A 134 21.43 -0.43 -9.47
N GLU A 135 20.70 -1.09 -8.54
CA GLU A 135 19.74 -2.16 -8.83
C GLU A 135 18.30 -1.63 -8.99
N TRP A 136 18.09 -0.33 -8.73
CA TRP A 136 16.76 0.26 -8.64
C TRP A 136 15.93 0.11 -9.90
N TRP A 137 16.49 0.51 -11.06
CA TRP A 137 15.71 0.46 -12.30
C TRP A 137 15.45 -0.96 -12.78
N GLU A 138 16.39 -1.89 -12.58
CA GLU A 138 16.16 -3.31 -12.87
C GLU A 138 14.98 -3.85 -12.05
N PHE A 139 14.92 -3.52 -10.77
CA PHE A 139 13.81 -3.86 -9.90
C PHE A 139 12.48 -3.24 -10.37
N VAL A 140 12.45 -1.94 -10.69
CA VAL A 140 11.24 -1.24 -11.16
C VAL A 140 10.73 -1.81 -12.48
N ASP A 141 11.62 -2.08 -13.43
CA ASP A 141 11.26 -2.62 -14.72
C ASP A 141 10.69 -4.03 -14.62
N GLU A 142 11.31 -4.86 -13.80
CA GLU A 142 10.83 -6.23 -13.56
C GLU A 142 9.43 -6.23 -12.91
N GLU A 143 9.18 -5.39 -11.93
CA GLU A 143 7.87 -5.29 -11.27
C GLU A 143 6.79 -4.73 -12.21
N ASN A 144 7.11 -3.75 -13.05
CA ASN A 144 6.21 -3.25 -14.07
C ASN A 144 5.86 -4.34 -15.11
N ARG A 145 6.85 -5.10 -15.55
CA ARG A 145 6.64 -6.23 -16.46
C ARG A 145 5.71 -7.27 -15.85
N LYS A 146 5.99 -7.71 -14.63
CA LYS A 146 5.15 -8.66 -13.89
C LYS A 146 3.71 -8.15 -13.72
N TYR A 147 3.53 -6.87 -13.43
CA TYR A 147 2.21 -6.25 -13.29
C TYR A 147 1.40 -6.35 -14.60
N ILE A 148 2.02 -6.00 -15.75
CA ILE A 148 1.37 -6.07 -17.06
C ILE A 148 1.04 -7.53 -17.40
N GLU A 149 1.98 -8.46 -17.17
CA GLU A 149 1.81 -9.89 -17.44
C GLU A 149 0.69 -10.51 -16.58
N ARG A 150 0.62 -10.17 -15.28
CA ARG A 150 -0.47 -10.63 -14.40
C ARG A 150 -1.83 -10.18 -14.91
N ARG A 151 -1.97 -8.91 -15.28
CA ARG A 151 -3.23 -8.38 -15.84
C ARG A 151 -3.63 -9.11 -17.13
N LYS A 152 -2.66 -9.39 -18.00
CA LYS A 152 -2.89 -10.16 -19.24
C LYS A 152 -3.31 -11.60 -18.94
N ALA A 153 -2.59 -12.26 -18.06
CA ALA A 153 -2.88 -13.65 -17.67
C ALA A 153 -4.28 -13.81 -17.04
N LYS A 154 -4.78 -12.78 -16.35
CA LYS A 154 -6.12 -12.74 -15.74
C LYS A 154 -7.22 -12.28 -16.71
N GLY A 155 -6.89 -11.96 -17.97
CA GLY A 155 -7.87 -11.45 -18.94
C GLY A 155 -8.39 -10.03 -18.66
N LEU A 156 -7.69 -9.27 -17.82
CA LEU A 156 -8.07 -7.91 -17.42
C LEU A 156 -7.68 -6.85 -18.44
N ILE A 157 -6.86 -7.20 -19.41
CA ILE A 157 -6.47 -6.35 -20.54
C ILE A 157 -6.51 -7.15 -21.84
N SER A 158 -6.85 -6.47 -22.94
CA SER A 158 -6.86 -7.06 -24.28
C SER A 158 -5.44 -7.35 -24.81
N ASP A 159 -5.34 -8.08 -25.93
CA ASP A 159 -4.05 -8.29 -26.63
C ASP A 159 -3.46 -6.95 -27.11
N GLU A 160 -4.29 -6.08 -27.64
CA GLU A 160 -3.88 -4.76 -28.10
C GLU A 160 -3.34 -3.91 -26.95
N GLU A 161 -4.07 -3.84 -25.84
CA GLU A 161 -3.66 -3.10 -24.64
C GLU A 161 -2.36 -3.67 -24.04
N TYR A 162 -2.20 -4.99 -24.01
CA TYR A 162 -0.96 -5.63 -23.59
C TYR A 162 0.23 -5.18 -24.47
N CYS A 163 0.08 -5.20 -25.81
CA CYS A 163 1.13 -4.77 -26.72
C CYS A 163 1.52 -3.30 -26.48
N VAL A 164 0.53 -2.40 -26.35
CA VAL A 164 0.77 -0.97 -26.07
C VAL A 164 1.51 -0.76 -24.77
N ARG A 165 1.09 -1.44 -23.69
CA ARG A 165 1.75 -1.34 -22.38
C ARG A 165 3.19 -1.87 -22.40
N MET A 166 3.43 -2.99 -23.08
CA MET A 166 4.77 -3.56 -23.22
C MET A 166 5.69 -2.70 -24.11
N GLU A 167 5.16 -2.05 -25.14
CA GLU A 167 5.94 -1.08 -25.95
C GLU A 167 6.32 0.15 -25.11
N ARG A 168 5.38 0.66 -24.30
CA ARG A 168 5.65 1.76 -23.38
C ARG A 168 6.73 1.38 -22.36
N LEU A 169 6.62 0.20 -21.76
CA LEU A 169 7.62 -0.29 -20.81
C LEU A 169 9.02 -0.37 -21.47
N ARG A 170 9.12 -0.89 -22.72
CA ARG A 170 10.41 -0.92 -23.45
C ARG A 170 10.97 0.48 -23.71
N ALA A 171 10.10 1.46 -23.99
CA ALA A 171 10.52 2.84 -24.15
C ALA A 171 11.02 3.45 -22.84
N ASP A 172 10.34 3.17 -21.72
CA ASP A 172 10.75 3.60 -20.39
C ASP A 172 12.12 2.98 -20.02
N ILE A 173 12.29 1.66 -20.20
CA ILE A 173 13.58 0.95 -19.99
C ILE A 173 14.70 1.62 -20.77
N LYS A 174 14.45 1.94 -22.04
CA LYS A 174 15.44 2.62 -22.89
C LYS A 174 15.75 4.03 -22.36
N ALA A 175 14.75 4.76 -21.87
CA ALA A 175 14.93 6.13 -21.39
C ALA A 175 15.82 6.20 -20.13
N HIS A 176 15.76 5.17 -19.25
CA HIS A 176 16.59 5.11 -18.04
C HIS A 176 17.73 4.08 -18.10
N SER A 177 18.00 3.51 -19.28
CA SER A 177 19.09 2.53 -19.48
C SER A 177 20.50 3.07 -19.20
N THR A 178 20.65 4.39 -19.07
CA THR A 178 21.90 5.07 -18.70
C THR A 178 22.03 5.35 -17.20
N PHE A 179 21.04 4.96 -16.41
CA PHE A 179 21.12 5.13 -14.97
C PHE A 179 22.10 4.09 -14.40
N GLU A 180 23.20 4.58 -13.84
CA GLU A 180 24.23 3.70 -13.29
C GLU A 180 24.06 3.51 -11.79
N GLY A 181 23.45 4.48 -11.08
CA GLY A 181 23.33 4.52 -9.63
C GLY A 181 24.69 4.43 -8.92
N ASP A 182 24.74 4.65 -7.63
CA ASP A 182 25.92 4.41 -6.82
C ASP A 182 25.89 2.96 -6.30
N PRO A 183 26.86 2.10 -6.69
CA PRO A 183 26.89 0.70 -6.23
C PRO A 183 27.12 0.56 -4.72
N GLY A 184 27.60 1.59 -4.04
CA GLY A 184 27.80 1.62 -2.59
C GLY A 184 26.62 2.20 -1.80
N LYS A 185 25.71 2.91 -2.46
CA LYS A 185 24.57 3.57 -1.84
C LYS A 185 23.43 2.58 -1.63
N VAL A 186 22.94 2.52 -0.39
CA VAL A 186 21.80 1.68 -0.02
C VAL A 186 20.54 2.54 0.05
N ILE A 187 19.46 2.02 -0.53
CA ILE A 187 18.16 2.69 -0.64
C ILE A 187 17.04 1.78 -0.16
N MET A 188 15.90 2.39 0.18
CA MET A 188 14.62 1.73 0.35
C MET A 188 13.75 2.00 -0.86
N GLY A 189 13.36 0.94 -1.58
CA GLY A 189 12.44 1.00 -2.71
C GLY A 189 11.04 0.56 -2.30
N PHE A 190 10.01 1.26 -2.80
CA PHE A 190 8.62 1.04 -2.44
C PHE A 190 7.84 0.54 -3.66
N MET A 191 7.16 -0.63 -3.52
CA MET A 191 6.55 -1.33 -4.64
C MET A 191 5.35 -0.63 -5.27
N SER A 192 4.65 0.22 -4.53
CA SER A 192 3.51 0.99 -5.05
C SER A 192 3.91 2.25 -5.82
N GLU A 193 5.15 2.71 -5.67
CA GLU A 193 5.65 3.94 -6.26
C GLU A 193 6.98 3.72 -6.97
N ARG A 194 7.19 4.43 -8.08
CA ARG A 194 8.50 4.48 -8.76
C ARG A 194 9.44 5.45 -8.04
N LYS A 195 9.56 5.30 -6.72
CA LYS A 195 10.39 6.14 -5.88
C LYS A 195 11.25 5.29 -4.95
N TYR A 196 12.42 5.79 -4.67
CA TYR A 196 13.28 5.28 -3.63
C TYR A 196 13.73 6.41 -2.71
N ILE A 197 14.19 6.05 -1.53
CA ILE A 197 14.75 6.97 -0.55
C ILE A 197 16.06 6.35 -0.04
N GLU A 198 17.08 7.18 0.17
CA GLU A 198 18.32 6.73 0.79
C GLU A 198 18.03 6.16 2.18
N GLU A 199 18.67 5.02 2.50
CA GLU A 199 18.45 4.39 3.82
C GLU A 199 18.96 5.26 4.97
N GLU A 200 19.97 6.10 4.70
CA GLU A 200 20.60 6.94 5.72
C GLU A 200 19.58 7.87 6.40
N GLY A 201 19.51 7.76 7.72
CA GLY A 201 18.61 8.56 8.54
C GLY A 201 17.17 8.02 8.66
N LEU A 202 16.78 6.98 7.93
CA LEU A 202 15.44 6.39 8.06
C LEU A 202 15.25 5.64 9.39
N PHE A 203 16.21 4.81 9.76
CA PHE A 203 16.13 3.96 10.93
C PHE A 203 16.64 4.64 12.23
N PRO A 204 16.31 4.09 13.41
CA PRO A 204 15.46 2.92 13.65
C PRO A 204 13.97 3.20 13.38
N LEU A 205 13.13 2.14 13.43
CA LEU A 205 11.70 2.31 13.56
C LEU A 205 11.39 2.85 14.95
N VAL A 206 10.46 3.80 15.03
CA VAL A 206 9.98 4.42 16.28
C VAL A 206 8.45 4.41 16.30
N LYS A 207 7.87 4.48 17.49
CA LYS A 207 6.42 4.55 17.62
C LYS A 207 5.92 5.98 17.43
N TYR A 208 4.91 6.13 16.59
CA TYR A 208 4.14 7.34 16.36
C TYR A 208 2.76 7.19 17.01
N LYS A 209 2.30 8.23 17.67
CA LYS A 209 0.92 8.28 18.16
C LYS A 209 -0.05 8.25 16.98
N PHE A 210 -1.10 7.44 17.09
CA PHE A 210 -2.21 7.35 16.14
C PHE A 210 -3.49 7.06 16.93
N ASP A 211 -4.34 8.08 17.09
CA ASP A 211 -5.53 8.06 17.93
C ASP A 211 -5.23 7.60 19.38
N ASP A 212 -5.74 6.43 19.79
CA ASP A 212 -5.54 5.85 21.14
C ASP A 212 -4.40 4.82 21.18
N SER A 213 -3.69 4.61 20.07
CA SER A 213 -2.59 3.65 19.92
C SER A 213 -1.29 4.31 19.46
N GLU A 214 -0.26 3.48 19.31
CA GLU A 214 1.03 3.85 18.74
C GLU A 214 1.46 2.78 17.73
N PHE A 215 1.89 3.21 16.54
CA PHE A 215 2.34 2.33 15.47
C PHE A 215 3.77 2.64 15.05
N TYR A 216 4.51 1.61 14.64
CA TYR A 216 5.87 1.80 14.15
C TYR A 216 5.89 2.53 12.81
N GLY A 217 6.83 3.48 12.69
CA GLY A 217 7.18 4.18 11.47
C GLY A 217 8.67 4.48 11.43
N PHE A 218 9.19 4.86 10.28
CA PHE A 218 10.58 5.30 10.18
C PHE A 218 10.84 6.51 11.08
N LYS A 219 11.94 6.50 11.85
CA LYS A 219 12.41 7.69 12.57
C LYS A 219 12.60 8.88 11.64
N GLY A 220 13.08 8.64 10.44
CA GLY A 220 13.22 9.62 9.38
C GLY A 220 11.91 9.92 8.63
N ALA A 221 10.77 10.02 9.32
CA ALA A 221 9.49 10.31 8.69
C ALA A 221 9.50 11.60 7.85
N ASP A 222 10.26 12.63 8.27
CA ASP A 222 10.41 13.88 7.51
C ASP A 222 11.06 13.64 6.13
N ILE A 223 12.08 12.78 6.06
CA ILE A 223 12.73 12.40 4.80
C ILE A 223 11.71 11.71 3.87
N VAL A 224 10.97 10.74 4.42
CA VAL A 224 9.95 9.99 3.68
C VAL A 224 8.84 10.91 3.18
N LEU A 225 8.23 11.68 4.08
CA LEU A 225 7.08 12.52 3.77
C LEU A 225 7.44 13.67 2.80
N SER A 226 8.63 14.27 2.97
CA SER A 226 9.11 15.27 2.02
C SER A 226 9.35 14.70 0.62
N ALA A 227 9.86 13.47 0.51
CA ALA A 227 10.05 12.81 -0.78
C ALA A 227 8.72 12.51 -1.50
N PHE A 228 7.67 12.11 -0.76
CA PHE A 228 6.36 11.79 -1.35
C PHE A 228 5.47 13.01 -1.56
N TYR A 229 5.45 13.94 -0.61
CA TYR A 229 4.46 15.02 -0.56
C TYR A 229 5.04 16.44 -0.59
N GLY A 230 6.38 16.59 -0.60
CA GLY A 230 7.03 17.91 -0.56
C GLY A 230 6.77 18.63 0.77
N ASP A 231 6.14 19.80 0.74
CA ASP A 231 5.71 20.52 1.95
C ASP A 231 4.45 19.86 2.55
N TYR A 232 4.65 18.70 3.17
CA TYR A 232 3.58 17.85 3.69
C TYR A 232 2.86 18.43 4.92
N MET A 233 3.45 19.42 5.60
CA MET A 233 2.80 20.06 6.73
C MET A 233 1.73 21.07 6.29
N THR A 234 1.85 21.62 5.09
CA THR A 234 0.81 22.50 4.52
C THR A 234 -0.38 21.64 4.04
N LEU A 235 -1.57 21.99 4.52
CA LEU A 235 -2.79 21.30 4.10
C LEU A 235 -3.08 21.56 2.62
N PRO A 236 -3.49 20.55 1.86
CA PRO A 236 -3.90 20.75 0.47
C PRO A 236 -5.14 21.66 0.39
N PRO A 237 -5.40 22.30 -0.77
CA PRO A 237 -6.64 23.01 -1.02
C PRO A 237 -7.88 22.17 -0.70
N VAL A 238 -8.98 22.79 -0.25
CA VAL A 238 -10.18 22.07 0.20
C VAL A 238 -10.76 21.17 -0.90
N GLU A 239 -10.70 21.63 -2.14
CA GLU A 239 -11.13 20.89 -3.33
C GLU A 239 -10.35 19.61 -3.62
N ASN A 240 -9.17 19.44 -3.00
CA ASN A 240 -8.31 18.26 -3.13
C ASN A 240 -8.41 17.33 -1.90
N ARG A 241 -9.35 17.61 -0.98
CA ARG A 241 -9.57 16.82 0.24
C ARG A 241 -10.73 15.86 0.03
N GLU A 242 -10.53 14.88 -0.84
CA GLU A 242 -11.55 13.89 -1.19
C GLU A 242 -11.07 12.48 -0.81
N PRO A 243 -11.99 11.60 -0.36
CA PRO A 243 -11.70 10.20 -0.12
C PRO A 243 -11.41 9.46 -1.44
N ILE A 244 -10.74 8.31 -1.35
CA ILE A 244 -10.42 7.45 -2.50
C ILE A 244 -11.68 6.68 -2.94
N HIS A 245 -12.48 6.20 -1.98
CA HIS A 245 -13.70 5.47 -2.26
C HIS A 245 -14.87 6.43 -2.53
N SER A 246 -15.57 6.21 -3.64
CA SER A 246 -16.74 7.03 -3.99
C SER A 246 -17.96 6.71 -3.11
N GLU A 247 -18.05 5.49 -2.58
CA GLU A 247 -19.07 5.05 -1.65
C GLU A 247 -18.58 3.86 -0.81
N VAL A 248 -18.98 3.87 0.47
CA VAL A 248 -18.77 2.76 1.40
C VAL A 248 -20.10 2.41 2.05
N LEU A 249 -20.47 1.11 2.00
CA LEU A 249 -21.68 0.57 2.61
C LEU A 249 -21.29 -0.52 3.61
N PHE A 250 -21.84 -0.48 4.83
CA PHE A 250 -21.81 -1.60 5.77
C PHE A 250 -23.00 -2.52 5.56
N ILE A 251 -22.77 -3.85 5.53
CA ILE A 251 -23.77 -4.89 5.20
C ILE A 251 -23.97 -5.87 6.36
#